data_c455e3d9f1c59777c27735122b501fa5
#
_entry.id   c455e3d9f1c59777c27735122b501fa5
#
_cell.length_a   1.000
_cell.length_b   1.000
_cell.length_c   1.000
_cell.angle_alpha   90.00
_cell.angle_beta   90.00
_cell.angle_gamma   90.00
#
_symmetry.space_group_name_H-M   'P 1'
#
loop_
_entity.id
_entity.type
_entity.pdbx_description
1 polymer ?
#
loop_
_entity_poly.entity_id
_entity_poly.type
_entity_poly.pdbx_seq_one_letter_code
_entity_poly.pdbx_strand_id
1 'polypeptide(L)'
;MNKQQTLRDVDFAELYRNHYQMASREPKTAQDWDRKAEKMQHSEFDLNNHYVQAFVSRMDLNNVESLLDVGCGGGAICLAIAPQVKQVYGLDYSERMLSVLQQRATKLGFEHVQAIQKSWDESWEEVPVCDICVSSRSSMVADLDDAIDKLNAKAKKAVYMTMIVEKDFIARDILQYIGRDSVGFPNYMYALNLLHQKGYHASVDFITSTCGLVEPEKMTEESFIQSVQWSIGQLTDQEIQKLKAYYATHPNLTSARGEFKTWAFVSWKK
;
A
#
# COMPACT_ATOMS: atom_id res chain seq x y z
N MET A 1 39.20 11.33 -12.71
CA MET A 1 39.09 9.88 -12.54
C MET A 1 37.71 9.61 -11.97
N ASN A 2 36.81 8.96 -12.70
CA ASN A 2 35.52 8.52 -12.12
C ASN A 2 35.81 7.45 -11.05
N LYS A 3 35.48 7.73 -9.81
CA LYS A 3 35.56 6.76 -8.71
C LYS A 3 34.65 5.59 -9.07
N GLN A 4 35.17 4.38 -9.14
CA GLN A 4 34.31 3.17 -9.32
C GLN A 4 33.38 3.09 -8.13
N GLN A 5 32.08 3.00 -8.40
CA GLN A 5 31.04 2.90 -7.36
C GLN A 5 30.60 1.45 -7.20
N THR A 6 30.35 1.07 -5.96
CA THR A 6 29.76 -0.21 -5.56
C THR A 6 28.40 0.04 -4.91
N LEU A 7 27.61 -1.01 -4.62
CA LEU A 7 26.36 -0.87 -3.88
C LEU A 7 26.53 -0.19 -2.51
N ARG A 8 27.72 -0.27 -1.92
CA ARG A 8 28.03 0.37 -0.62
C ARG A 8 28.20 1.87 -0.70
N ASP A 9 28.49 2.39 -1.89
CA ASP A 9 28.70 3.82 -2.13
C ASP A 9 27.39 4.54 -2.52
N VAL A 10 26.28 3.82 -2.67
CA VAL A 10 24.98 4.37 -3.06
C VAL A 10 24.17 4.72 -1.81
N ASP A 11 23.74 5.97 -1.68
CA ASP A 11 22.73 6.38 -0.72
C ASP A 11 21.33 6.04 -1.26
N PHE A 12 20.83 4.87 -0.87
CA PHE A 12 19.50 4.41 -1.33
C PHE A 12 18.35 5.22 -0.71
N ALA A 13 18.54 5.84 0.45
CA ALA A 13 17.55 6.71 1.05
C ALA A 13 17.38 8.00 0.25
N GLU A 14 18.49 8.65 -0.10
CA GLU A 14 18.48 9.83 -0.99
C GLU A 14 17.94 9.47 -2.37
N LEU A 15 18.40 8.37 -2.94
CA LEU A 15 17.95 7.91 -4.26
C LEU A 15 16.43 7.63 -4.29
N TYR A 16 15.90 7.05 -3.21
CA TYR A 16 14.45 6.85 -3.07
C TYR A 16 13.69 8.17 -3.00
N ARG A 17 14.12 9.11 -2.14
CA ARG A 17 13.48 10.42 -1.99
C ARG A 17 13.44 11.18 -3.31
N ASN A 18 14.58 11.18 -4.03
CA ASN A 18 14.68 11.81 -5.36
C ASN A 18 13.74 11.15 -6.37
N HIS A 19 13.68 9.82 -6.42
CA HIS A 19 12.75 9.09 -7.30
C HIS A 19 11.30 9.37 -6.94
N TYR A 20 10.97 9.36 -5.65
CA TYR A 20 9.62 9.66 -5.16
C TYR A 20 9.14 11.06 -5.59
N GLN A 21 10.03 12.06 -5.50
CA GLN A 21 9.74 13.44 -5.96
C GLN A 21 9.53 13.51 -7.48
N MET A 22 10.35 12.79 -8.26
CA MET A 22 10.23 12.75 -9.72
C MET A 22 8.98 11.99 -10.20
N ALA A 23 8.39 11.15 -9.38
CA ALA A 23 7.18 10.38 -9.74
C ALA A 23 5.93 11.26 -9.92
N SER A 24 6.00 12.55 -9.61
CA SER A 24 5.00 13.58 -9.94
C SER A 24 3.58 13.28 -9.49
N ARG A 25 3.41 12.55 -8.39
CA ARG A 25 2.10 12.28 -7.80
C ARG A 25 1.90 13.11 -6.55
N GLU A 26 0.80 13.83 -6.47
CA GLU A 26 0.37 14.43 -5.21
C GLU A 26 0.07 13.33 -4.18
N PRO A 27 0.68 13.40 -2.98
CA PRO A 27 0.37 12.47 -1.90
C PRO A 27 -1.13 12.50 -1.59
N LYS A 28 -1.71 11.35 -1.28
CA LYS A 28 -3.10 11.30 -0.82
C LYS A 28 -3.19 11.86 0.59
N THR A 29 -4.17 12.72 0.79
CA THR A 29 -4.48 13.30 2.09
C THR A 29 -5.39 12.38 2.91
N ALA A 30 -5.52 12.64 4.22
CA ALA A 30 -6.49 11.94 5.06
C ALA A 30 -7.91 12.07 4.51
N GLN A 31 -8.29 13.26 4.00
CA GLN A 31 -9.61 13.51 3.40
C GLN A 31 -9.87 12.67 2.14
N ASP A 32 -8.83 12.37 1.33
CA ASP A 32 -9.00 11.47 0.19
C ASP A 32 -9.39 10.07 0.64
N TRP A 33 -8.76 9.58 1.70
CA TRP A 33 -9.07 8.28 2.27
C TRP A 33 -10.40 8.28 3.03
N ASP A 34 -10.76 9.39 3.69
CA ASP A 34 -12.06 9.55 4.33
C ASP A 34 -13.21 9.39 3.31
N ARG A 35 -13.09 10.04 2.13
CA ARG A 35 -14.07 9.86 1.03
C ARG A 35 -14.13 8.42 0.53
N LYS A 36 -13.00 7.71 0.54
CA LYS A 36 -12.98 6.29 0.17
C LYS A 36 -13.62 5.41 1.26
N ALA A 37 -13.39 5.75 2.52
CA ALA A 37 -13.99 5.05 3.66
C ALA A 37 -15.51 5.09 3.64
N GLU A 38 -16.13 6.22 3.24
CA GLU A 38 -17.59 6.34 3.07
C GLU A 38 -18.16 5.26 2.15
N LYS A 39 -17.49 5.00 1.03
CA LYS A 39 -17.90 3.93 0.10
C LYS A 39 -17.71 2.54 0.70
N MET A 40 -16.70 2.36 1.57
CA MET A 40 -16.40 1.08 2.20
C MET A 40 -17.37 0.70 3.32
N GLN A 41 -18.06 1.67 3.96
CA GLN A 41 -19.05 1.38 5.00
C GLN A 41 -20.23 0.54 4.49
N HIS A 42 -20.57 0.69 3.22
CA HIS A 42 -21.70 0.03 2.59
C HIS A 42 -21.30 -1.17 1.72
N SER A 43 -20.00 -1.44 1.59
CA SER A 43 -19.52 -2.58 0.82
C SER A 43 -19.40 -3.84 1.68
N GLU A 44 -19.62 -4.99 1.05
CA GLU A 44 -19.29 -6.27 1.67
C GLU A 44 -17.80 -6.30 2.02
N PHE A 45 -17.50 -6.85 3.20
CA PHE A 45 -16.15 -6.99 3.70
C PHE A 45 -15.78 -8.46 3.72
N ASP A 46 -14.92 -8.85 2.78
CA ASP A 46 -14.44 -10.22 2.64
C ASP A 46 -13.00 -10.34 3.11
N LEU A 47 -12.82 -11.02 4.25
CA LEU A 47 -11.49 -11.39 4.79
C LEU A 47 -10.85 -12.57 4.05
N ASN A 48 -11.61 -13.29 3.22
CA ASN A 48 -11.15 -14.45 2.49
C ASN A 48 -10.74 -14.10 1.04
N ASN A 49 -10.72 -12.82 0.68
CA ASN A 49 -10.27 -12.46 -0.65
C ASN A 49 -8.81 -12.91 -0.89
N HIS A 50 -8.51 -13.21 -2.14
CA HIS A 50 -7.24 -13.80 -2.55
C HIS A 50 -6.01 -13.05 -2.03
N TYR A 51 -6.02 -11.70 -2.06
CA TYR A 51 -4.88 -10.90 -1.61
C TYR A 51 -4.64 -11.04 -0.11
N VAL A 52 -5.70 -10.95 0.71
CA VAL A 52 -5.60 -11.09 2.17
C VAL A 52 -5.09 -12.47 2.54
N GLN A 53 -5.65 -13.53 1.95
CA GLN A 53 -5.21 -14.90 2.20
C GLN A 53 -3.78 -15.13 1.77
N ALA A 54 -3.39 -14.63 0.59
CA ALA A 54 -2.02 -14.73 0.09
C ALA A 54 -1.02 -13.96 0.97
N PHE A 55 -1.40 -12.82 1.54
CA PHE A 55 -0.58 -12.06 2.47
C PHE A 55 -0.40 -12.83 3.79
N VAL A 56 -1.50 -13.23 4.43
CA VAL A 56 -1.49 -13.88 5.75
C VAL A 56 -0.78 -15.24 5.69
N SER A 57 -0.97 -16.03 4.64
CA SER A 57 -0.34 -17.35 4.48
C SER A 57 1.20 -17.31 4.38
N ARG A 58 1.77 -16.14 4.10
CA ARG A 58 3.23 -15.92 4.03
C ARG A 58 3.85 -15.47 5.35
N MET A 59 3.03 -15.24 6.36
CA MET A 59 3.49 -14.78 7.67
C MET A 59 3.76 -15.97 8.59
N ASP A 60 4.81 -15.84 9.40
CA ASP A 60 5.04 -16.73 10.53
C ASP A 60 4.36 -16.15 11.78
N LEU A 61 3.22 -16.73 12.15
CA LEU A 61 2.43 -16.31 13.31
C LEU A 61 2.67 -17.17 14.55
N ASN A 62 3.67 -18.07 14.53
CA ASN A 62 4.00 -18.89 15.68
C ASN A 62 4.47 -18.05 16.87
N ASN A 63 3.83 -18.24 18.01
CA ASN A 63 4.09 -17.49 19.26
C ASN A 63 3.96 -15.96 19.10
N VAL A 64 3.14 -15.47 18.15
CA VAL A 64 2.81 -14.05 17.99
C VAL A 64 1.60 -13.75 18.86
N GLU A 65 1.75 -12.78 19.77
CA GLU A 65 0.67 -12.35 20.67
C GLU A 65 0.13 -10.96 20.31
N SER A 66 0.93 -10.12 19.62
CA SER A 66 0.56 -8.76 19.29
C SER A 66 0.97 -8.35 17.88
N LEU A 67 0.09 -7.58 17.25
CA LEU A 67 0.24 -7.07 15.88
C LEU A 67 0.04 -5.55 15.85
N LEU A 68 0.91 -4.85 15.14
CA LEU A 68 0.70 -3.48 14.67
C LEU A 68 0.53 -3.49 13.14
N ASP A 69 -0.64 -3.05 12.66
CA ASP A 69 -0.93 -2.87 11.22
C ASP A 69 -0.88 -1.39 10.86
N VAL A 70 0.10 -0.99 10.06
CA VAL A 70 0.40 0.40 9.71
C VAL A 70 -0.17 0.76 8.34
N GLY A 71 -1.00 1.81 8.33
CA GLY A 71 -1.85 2.12 7.19
C GLY A 71 -2.92 1.05 7.01
N CYS A 72 -3.54 0.66 8.13
CA CYS A 72 -4.47 -0.47 8.20
C CYS A 72 -5.76 -0.26 7.40
N GLY A 73 -6.11 1.00 7.06
CA GLY A 73 -7.37 1.34 6.42
C GLY A 73 -8.56 0.77 7.19
N GLY A 74 -9.48 0.13 6.49
CA GLY A 74 -10.63 -0.56 7.10
C GLY A 74 -10.33 -1.95 7.68
N GLY A 75 -9.06 -2.30 7.92
CA GLY A 75 -8.66 -3.46 8.71
C GLY A 75 -8.54 -4.78 7.94
N ALA A 76 -8.29 -4.77 6.63
CA ALA A 76 -8.29 -6.00 5.84
C ALA A 76 -7.28 -7.06 6.32
N ILE A 77 -6.06 -6.65 6.67
CA ILE A 77 -5.01 -7.57 7.15
C ILE A 77 -5.16 -7.83 8.65
N CYS A 78 -5.24 -6.78 9.46
CA CYS A 78 -5.25 -6.96 10.91
C CYS A 78 -6.49 -7.73 11.40
N LEU A 79 -7.66 -7.55 10.80
CA LEU A 79 -8.86 -8.32 11.18
C LEU A 79 -8.80 -9.79 10.72
N ALA A 80 -8.09 -10.09 9.63
CA ALA A 80 -7.85 -11.47 9.22
C ALA A 80 -6.89 -12.21 10.18
N ILE A 81 -6.00 -11.48 10.85
CA ILE A 81 -5.04 -12.03 11.83
C ILE A 81 -5.62 -12.02 13.25
N ALA A 82 -6.57 -11.13 13.56
CA ALA A 82 -7.12 -10.94 14.89
C ALA A 82 -7.52 -12.23 15.62
N PRO A 83 -8.12 -13.26 14.99
CA PRO A 83 -8.42 -14.52 15.67
C PRO A 83 -7.22 -15.30 16.22
N GLN A 84 -6.01 -14.98 15.77
CA GLN A 84 -4.79 -15.73 16.07
C GLN A 84 -3.88 -15.02 17.09
N VAL A 85 -4.21 -13.79 17.50
CA VAL A 85 -3.38 -12.96 18.38
C VAL A 85 -4.19 -12.42 19.55
N LYS A 86 -3.52 -12.01 20.63
CA LYS A 86 -4.16 -11.46 21.83
C LYS A 86 -4.47 -9.97 21.73
N GLN A 87 -3.70 -9.23 20.92
CA GLN A 87 -3.82 -7.79 20.79
C GLN A 87 -3.51 -7.34 19.37
N VAL A 88 -4.37 -6.48 18.83
CA VAL A 88 -4.22 -5.87 17.52
C VAL A 88 -4.28 -4.36 17.64
N TYR A 89 -3.33 -3.66 17.03
CA TYR A 89 -3.34 -2.23 16.85
C TYR A 89 -3.40 -1.90 15.36
N GLY A 90 -4.45 -1.20 14.95
CA GLY A 90 -4.58 -0.66 13.60
C GLY A 90 -4.22 0.82 13.59
N LEU A 91 -3.15 1.19 12.91
CA LEU A 91 -2.69 2.56 12.78
C LEU A 91 -3.01 3.10 11.39
N ASP A 92 -3.71 4.23 11.33
CA ASP A 92 -4.00 4.95 10.09
C ASP A 92 -4.16 6.45 10.38
N TYR A 93 -3.91 7.30 9.40
CA TYR A 93 -4.08 8.74 9.58
C TYR A 93 -5.49 9.23 9.24
N SER A 94 -6.30 8.40 8.54
CA SER A 94 -7.70 8.67 8.22
C SER A 94 -8.60 8.23 9.37
N GLU A 95 -9.25 9.20 10.02
CA GLU A 95 -10.20 8.92 11.11
C GLU A 95 -11.37 8.03 10.65
N ARG A 96 -11.87 8.27 9.44
CA ARG A 96 -12.97 7.49 8.90
C ARG A 96 -12.57 6.05 8.55
N MET A 97 -11.34 5.81 8.10
CA MET A 97 -10.81 4.46 7.93
C MET A 97 -10.76 3.72 9.26
N LEU A 98 -10.29 4.37 10.32
CA LEU A 98 -10.28 3.80 11.66
C LEU A 98 -11.70 3.54 12.20
N SER A 99 -12.65 4.40 11.89
CA SER A 99 -14.07 4.16 12.21
C SER A 99 -14.61 2.90 11.51
N VAL A 100 -14.26 2.69 10.23
CA VAL A 100 -14.61 1.45 9.50
C VAL A 100 -13.95 0.23 10.14
N LEU A 101 -12.66 0.32 10.53
CA LEU A 101 -11.97 -0.75 11.26
C LEU A 101 -12.74 -1.13 12.53
N GLN A 102 -13.09 -0.15 13.37
CA GLN A 102 -13.78 -0.39 14.64
C GLN A 102 -15.18 -1.00 14.44
N GLN A 103 -15.96 -0.52 13.48
CA GLN A 103 -17.26 -1.06 13.14
C GLN A 103 -17.15 -2.54 12.71
N ARG A 104 -16.15 -2.86 11.87
CA ARG A 104 -15.90 -4.23 11.41
C ARG A 104 -15.43 -5.14 12.54
N ALA A 105 -14.52 -4.65 13.40
CA ALA A 105 -14.06 -5.38 14.58
C ALA A 105 -15.22 -5.72 15.51
N THR A 106 -16.10 -4.74 15.81
CA THR A 106 -17.30 -4.95 16.62
C THR A 106 -18.24 -5.97 15.99
N LYS A 107 -18.50 -5.87 14.69
CA LYS A 107 -19.36 -6.83 13.95
C LYS A 107 -18.81 -8.25 13.99
N LEU A 108 -17.48 -8.41 14.04
CA LEU A 108 -16.78 -9.70 14.12
C LEU A 108 -16.59 -10.19 15.57
N GLY A 109 -16.96 -9.40 16.57
CA GLY A 109 -16.79 -9.73 17.99
C GLY A 109 -15.35 -9.62 18.49
N PHE A 110 -14.50 -8.82 17.85
CA PHE A 110 -13.09 -8.63 18.22
C PHE A 110 -12.92 -7.41 19.14
N GLU A 111 -12.95 -7.63 20.46
CA GLU A 111 -12.78 -6.57 21.48
C GLU A 111 -11.30 -6.14 21.67
N HIS A 112 -10.35 -6.96 21.21
CA HIS A 112 -8.91 -6.75 21.36
C HIS A 112 -8.27 -5.99 20.19
N VAL A 113 -9.08 -5.35 19.34
CA VAL A 113 -8.64 -4.50 18.24
C VAL A 113 -8.75 -3.03 18.64
N GLN A 114 -7.62 -2.32 18.63
CA GLN A 114 -7.55 -0.90 18.96
C GLN A 114 -7.10 -0.07 17.76
N ALA A 115 -7.75 1.07 17.56
CA ALA A 115 -7.38 2.05 16.53
C ALA A 115 -6.43 3.09 17.08
N ILE A 116 -5.42 3.46 16.31
CA ILE A 116 -4.44 4.52 16.61
C ILE A 116 -4.42 5.49 15.44
N GLN A 117 -4.79 6.75 15.67
CA GLN A 117 -4.73 7.78 14.64
C GLN A 117 -3.34 8.42 14.63
N LYS A 118 -2.53 8.04 13.65
CA LYS A 118 -1.19 8.56 13.40
C LYS A 118 -0.84 8.46 11.92
N SER A 119 0.00 9.40 11.46
CA SER A 119 0.62 9.33 10.13
C SER A 119 2.05 8.77 10.21
N TRP A 120 2.63 8.51 9.02
CA TRP A 120 4.04 8.16 8.92
C TRP A 120 4.99 9.29 9.35
N ASP A 121 4.57 10.56 9.20
CA ASP A 121 5.41 11.75 9.46
C ASP A 121 5.37 12.18 10.93
N GLU A 122 4.48 11.62 11.75
CA GLU A 122 4.36 11.93 13.17
C GLU A 122 5.33 11.12 14.04
N SER A 123 5.52 11.56 15.30
CA SER A 123 6.22 10.75 16.31
C SER A 123 5.41 9.53 16.69
N TRP A 124 6.09 8.38 16.77
CA TRP A 124 5.51 7.10 17.21
C TRP A 124 5.97 6.67 18.61
N GLU A 125 6.45 7.59 19.45
CA GLU A 125 6.89 7.25 20.81
C GLU A 125 5.82 6.49 21.60
N GLU A 126 4.57 6.93 21.52
CA GLU A 126 3.43 6.34 22.21
C GLU A 126 2.83 5.11 21.49
N VAL A 127 3.25 4.82 20.25
CA VAL A 127 2.76 3.65 19.52
C VAL A 127 3.32 2.39 20.18
N PRO A 128 2.48 1.39 20.46
CA PRO A 128 2.91 0.17 21.13
C PRO A 128 3.96 -0.61 20.33
N VAL A 129 4.88 -1.26 21.03
CA VAL A 129 5.81 -2.23 20.46
C VAL A 129 5.14 -3.59 20.46
N CYS A 130 4.97 -4.19 19.27
CA CYS A 130 4.30 -5.47 19.06
C CYS A 130 5.26 -6.59 18.68
N ASP A 131 4.80 -7.82 18.71
CA ASP A 131 5.59 -8.93 18.24
C ASP A 131 5.90 -8.80 16.75
N ILE A 132 4.91 -8.43 15.96
CA ILE A 132 5.06 -8.19 14.52
C ILE A 132 4.46 -6.86 14.11
N CYS A 133 5.04 -6.28 13.05
CA CYS A 133 4.45 -5.14 12.33
C CYS A 133 4.10 -5.56 10.91
N VAL A 134 2.98 -5.05 10.40
CA VAL A 134 2.61 -5.18 8.99
C VAL A 134 2.37 -3.80 8.37
N SER A 135 2.63 -3.69 7.08
CA SER A 135 2.32 -2.49 6.27
C SER A 135 1.92 -2.94 4.87
N SER A 136 0.61 -3.09 4.66
CA SER A 136 0.07 -3.64 3.43
C SER A 136 -0.42 -2.55 2.49
N ARG A 137 0.27 -2.35 1.37
CA ARG A 137 -0.06 -1.36 0.32
C ARG A 137 -0.12 0.09 0.85
N SER A 138 0.62 0.38 1.92
CA SER A 138 0.63 1.67 2.61
C SER A 138 2.02 2.31 2.73
N SER A 139 3.06 1.66 2.17
CA SER A 139 4.47 2.08 2.29
C SER A 139 4.95 2.98 1.15
N MET A 140 4.05 3.56 0.33
CA MET A 140 4.41 4.58 -0.65
C MET A 140 4.48 5.95 0.03
N VAL A 141 5.53 6.14 0.80
CA VAL A 141 5.79 7.31 1.66
C VAL A 141 6.91 8.18 1.11
N ALA A 142 7.03 9.42 1.57
CA ALA A 142 8.07 10.33 1.10
C ALA A 142 9.47 9.90 1.55
N ASP A 143 9.59 9.31 2.74
CA ASP A 143 10.85 8.77 3.28
C ASP A 143 10.68 7.30 3.69
N LEU A 144 11.12 6.40 2.83
CA LEU A 144 11.05 4.96 3.08
C LEU A 144 12.06 4.50 4.13
N ASP A 145 13.18 5.21 4.26
CA ASP A 145 14.22 4.89 5.23
C ASP A 145 13.71 5.09 6.67
N ASP A 146 13.09 6.25 6.94
CA ASP A 146 12.42 6.54 8.23
C ASP A 146 11.26 5.57 8.50
N ALA A 147 10.47 5.24 7.48
CA ALA A 147 9.38 4.29 7.62
C ALA A 147 9.87 2.89 8.02
N ILE A 148 10.96 2.40 7.42
CA ILE A 148 11.59 1.13 7.81
C ILE A 148 12.11 1.20 9.24
N ASP A 149 12.72 2.30 9.66
CA ASP A 149 13.20 2.46 11.03
C ASP A 149 12.06 2.49 12.04
N LYS A 150 10.95 3.15 11.74
CA LYS A 150 9.74 3.12 12.57
C LYS A 150 9.16 1.71 12.71
N LEU A 151 9.02 0.98 11.60
CA LEU A 151 8.58 -0.43 11.66
C LEU A 151 9.53 -1.28 12.49
N ASN A 152 10.84 -1.10 12.31
CA ASN A 152 11.85 -1.79 13.11
C ASN A 152 11.75 -1.46 14.60
N ALA A 153 11.55 -0.22 14.96
CA ALA A 153 11.43 0.20 16.36
C ALA A 153 10.19 -0.40 17.05
N LYS A 154 9.14 -0.71 16.28
CA LYS A 154 7.86 -1.21 16.80
C LYS A 154 7.65 -2.71 16.65
N ALA A 155 8.54 -3.44 15.95
CA ALA A 155 8.50 -4.88 15.83
C ALA A 155 9.54 -5.57 16.73
N LYS A 156 9.16 -6.59 17.48
CA LYS A 156 10.08 -7.43 18.28
C LYS A 156 10.64 -8.60 17.49
N LYS A 157 9.86 -9.19 16.58
CA LYS A 157 10.18 -10.48 15.92
C LYS A 157 10.33 -10.36 14.41
N ALA A 158 9.35 -9.75 13.75
CA ALA A 158 9.32 -9.65 12.28
C ALA A 158 8.50 -8.47 11.78
N VAL A 159 8.81 -8.07 10.55
CA VAL A 159 8.03 -7.10 9.78
C VAL A 159 7.64 -7.71 8.44
N TYR A 160 6.42 -7.43 8.01
CA TYR A 160 5.85 -7.85 6.74
C TYR A 160 5.25 -6.65 6.01
N MET A 161 5.72 -6.36 4.81
CA MET A 161 5.20 -5.23 4.05
C MET A 161 4.98 -5.60 2.59
N THR A 162 4.09 -4.87 1.91
CA THR A 162 3.99 -4.98 0.46
C THR A 162 4.25 -3.66 -0.22
N MET A 163 5.02 -3.73 -1.31
CA MET A 163 5.35 -2.62 -2.17
C MET A 163 5.00 -2.94 -3.63
N ILE A 164 4.86 -1.89 -4.42
CA ILE A 164 4.59 -2.01 -5.85
C ILE A 164 5.77 -2.69 -6.56
N VAL A 165 5.45 -3.52 -7.56
CA VAL A 165 6.42 -4.12 -8.49
C VAL A 165 6.45 -3.32 -9.78
N GLU A 166 5.27 -3.02 -10.32
CA GLU A 166 5.11 -2.29 -11.55
C GLU A 166 5.51 -0.82 -11.38
N LYS A 167 5.86 -0.20 -12.49
CA LYS A 167 6.30 1.20 -12.54
C LYS A 167 5.18 2.19 -12.18
N ASP A 168 3.93 1.85 -12.49
CA ASP A 168 2.79 2.75 -12.37
C ASP A 168 1.55 2.03 -11.82
N PHE A 169 0.60 2.78 -11.23
CA PHE A 169 -0.70 2.26 -10.80
C PHE A 169 -1.73 2.21 -11.94
N ILE A 170 -1.45 2.86 -13.05
CA ILE A 170 -2.27 2.89 -14.27
C ILE A 170 -1.51 2.18 -15.38
N ALA A 171 -2.23 1.55 -16.28
CA ALA A 171 -1.64 0.92 -17.45
C ALA A 171 -0.85 1.97 -18.26
N ARG A 172 0.36 1.59 -18.68
CA ARG A 172 1.32 2.53 -19.22
C ARG A 172 0.91 3.15 -20.56
N ASP A 173 0.19 2.37 -21.36
CA ASP A 173 -0.38 2.85 -22.62
C ASP A 173 -1.37 4.01 -22.42
N ILE A 174 -2.17 3.97 -21.34
CA ILE A 174 -3.06 5.07 -20.96
C ILE A 174 -2.24 6.32 -20.60
N LEU A 175 -1.17 6.14 -19.79
CA LEU A 175 -0.31 7.26 -19.40
C LEU A 175 0.38 7.88 -20.62
N GLN A 176 0.90 7.06 -21.52
CA GLN A 176 1.51 7.53 -22.78
C GLN A 176 0.49 8.24 -23.68
N TYR A 177 -0.73 7.70 -23.78
CA TYR A 177 -1.78 8.30 -24.60
C TYR A 177 -2.16 9.72 -24.15
N ILE A 178 -2.23 9.95 -22.83
CA ILE A 178 -2.49 11.30 -22.30
C ILE A 178 -1.24 12.20 -22.26
N GLY A 179 -0.04 11.65 -22.44
CA GLY A 179 1.21 12.38 -22.44
C GLY A 179 1.88 12.49 -21.06
N ARG A 180 1.52 11.61 -20.10
CA ARG A 180 2.13 11.54 -18.77
C ARG A 180 3.11 10.37 -18.62
N ASP A 181 4.03 10.21 -19.56
CA ASP A 181 5.12 9.23 -19.39
C ASP A 181 6.15 9.78 -18.41
N SER A 182 6.15 9.24 -17.19
CA SER A 182 7.05 9.63 -16.10
C SER A 182 8.07 8.52 -15.78
N VAL A 183 9.00 8.82 -14.87
CA VAL A 183 9.96 7.82 -14.34
C VAL A 183 9.23 6.66 -13.62
N GLY A 184 7.96 6.85 -13.24
CA GLY A 184 7.16 5.91 -12.45
C GLY A 184 7.44 6.03 -10.96
N PHE A 185 6.92 5.09 -10.17
CA PHE A 185 7.08 5.07 -8.73
C PHE A 185 8.30 4.25 -8.29
N PRO A 186 8.96 4.64 -7.19
CA PRO A 186 9.95 3.79 -6.58
C PRO A 186 9.28 2.48 -6.10
N ASN A 187 9.92 1.35 -6.35
CA ASN A 187 9.39 0.04 -6.08
C ASN A 187 10.13 -0.67 -4.94
N TYR A 188 9.78 -1.94 -4.70
CA TYR A 188 10.31 -2.77 -3.62
C TYR A 188 11.85 -2.92 -3.60
N MET A 189 12.54 -2.69 -4.72
CA MET A 189 14.00 -2.78 -4.77
C MET A 189 14.68 -1.77 -3.84
N TYR A 190 14.05 -0.60 -3.62
CA TYR A 190 14.56 0.36 -2.63
C TYR A 190 14.48 -0.20 -1.21
N ALA A 191 13.37 -0.83 -0.84
CA ALA A 191 13.24 -1.45 0.47
C ALA A 191 14.28 -2.55 0.71
N LEU A 192 14.54 -3.41 -0.29
CA LEU A 192 15.54 -4.47 -0.18
C LEU A 192 16.95 -3.90 0.03
N ASN A 193 17.32 -2.86 -0.71
CA ASN A 193 18.64 -2.24 -0.57
C ASN A 193 18.79 -1.48 0.76
N LEU A 194 17.76 -0.76 1.21
CA LEU A 194 17.76 -0.11 2.53
C LEU A 194 17.87 -1.13 3.67
N LEU A 195 17.09 -2.20 3.62
CA LEU A 195 17.16 -3.28 4.60
C LEU A 195 18.55 -3.95 4.61
N HIS A 196 19.13 -4.20 3.44
CA HIS A 196 20.49 -4.72 3.33
C HIS A 196 21.52 -3.78 3.97
N GLN A 197 21.46 -2.48 3.71
CA GLN A 197 22.37 -1.49 4.32
C GLN A 197 22.19 -1.40 5.83
N LYS A 198 20.97 -1.59 6.34
CA LYS A 198 20.67 -1.65 7.78
C LYS A 198 21.03 -2.99 8.43
N GLY A 199 21.56 -3.97 7.67
CA GLY A 199 22.00 -5.28 8.17
C GLY A 199 20.90 -6.33 8.29
N TYR A 200 19.71 -6.09 7.71
CA TYR A 200 18.64 -7.08 7.70
C TYR A 200 18.69 -7.99 6.47
N HIS A 201 18.43 -9.28 6.69
CA HIS A 201 18.28 -10.26 5.62
C HIS A 201 16.80 -10.35 5.22
N ALA A 202 16.41 -9.54 4.26
CA ALA A 202 15.03 -9.52 3.77
C ALA A 202 14.77 -10.66 2.79
N SER A 203 13.60 -11.27 2.91
CA SER A 203 13.04 -12.16 1.89
C SER A 203 12.02 -11.40 1.05
N VAL A 204 11.90 -11.75 -0.22
CA VAL A 204 10.88 -11.23 -1.12
C VAL A 204 10.13 -12.38 -1.79
N ASP A 205 8.81 -12.27 -1.81
CA ASP A 205 7.90 -13.11 -2.58
C ASP A 205 6.89 -12.22 -3.30
N PHE A 206 6.08 -12.76 -4.19
CA PHE A 206 5.16 -11.95 -4.98
C PHE A 206 3.72 -12.43 -4.81
N ILE A 207 2.82 -11.45 -4.59
CA ILE A 207 1.38 -11.66 -4.54
C ILE A 207 0.79 -11.04 -5.80
N THR A 208 0.35 -11.87 -6.73
CA THR A 208 -0.39 -11.42 -7.91
C THR A 208 -1.88 -11.56 -7.61
N SER A 209 -2.61 -10.49 -7.70
CA SER A 209 -4.06 -10.46 -7.52
C SER A 209 -4.71 -9.85 -8.74
N THR A 210 -5.86 -10.39 -9.11
CA THR A 210 -6.78 -9.67 -9.99
C THR A 210 -7.19 -8.36 -9.30
N CYS A 211 -7.29 -7.28 -10.03
CA CYS A 211 -7.66 -5.98 -9.48
C CYS A 211 -9.12 -5.94 -8.96
N GLY A 212 -9.43 -6.89 -8.08
CA GLY A 212 -10.55 -6.74 -7.15
C GLY A 212 -11.91 -7.22 -7.61
N LEU A 213 -12.06 -8.12 -8.62
CA LEU A 213 -13.41 -8.51 -9.02
C LEU A 213 -13.50 -9.98 -9.45
N VAL A 214 -14.57 -10.59 -9.00
CA VAL A 214 -14.95 -11.98 -9.33
C VAL A 214 -15.35 -12.12 -10.81
N GLU A 215 -15.88 -11.07 -11.42
CA GLU A 215 -15.95 -10.83 -12.87
C GLU A 215 -15.89 -9.31 -13.06
N PRO A 216 -14.95 -8.81 -13.87
CA PRO A 216 -14.82 -7.37 -14.03
C PRO A 216 -16.02 -6.85 -14.82
N GLU A 217 -16.94 -6.17 -14.12
CA GLU A 217 -17.94 -5.37 -14.81
C GLU A 217 -17.24 -4.34 -15.69
N LYS A 218 -17.80 -4.13 -16.88
CA LYS A 218 -17.33 -3.10 -17.78
C LYS A 218 -17.35 -1.74 -17.08
N MET A 219 -16.21 -1.07 -17.05
CA MET A 219 -16.13 0.29 -16.50
C MET A 219 -17.02 1.24 -17.31
N THR A 220 -17.65 2.20 -16.63
CA THR A 220 -18.21 3.37 -17.29
C THR A 220 -17.11 4.38 -17.62
N GLU A 221 -17.33 5.26 -18.59
CA GLU A 221 -16.40 6.34 -18.93
C GLU A 221 -16.05 7.16 -17.69
N GLU A 222 -17.06 7.48 -16.87
CA GLU A 222 -16.87 8.25 -15.65
C GLU A 222 -15.98 7.50 -14.63
N SER A 223 -16.27 6.21 -14.36
CA SER A 223 -15.49 5.39 -13.43
C SER A 223 -14.05 5.18 -13.91
N PHE A 224 -13.84 5.09 -15.23
CA PHE A 224 -12.52 5.03 -15.82
C PHE A 224 -11.72 6.31 -15.56
N ILE A 225 -12.29 7.48 -15.87
CA ILE A 225 -11.64 8.79 -15.64
C ILE A 225 -11.35 8.99 -14.15
N GLN A 226 -12.32 8.67 -13.27
CA GLN A 226 -12.12 8.73 -11.81
C GLN A 226 -10.99 7.81 -11.33
N SER A 227 -10.88 6.61 -11.90
CA SER A 227 -9.79 5.67 -11.55
C SER A 227 -8.41 6.19 -11.96
N VAL A 228 -8.32 6.82 -13.15
CA VAL A 228 -7.08 7.47 -13.59
C VAL A 228 -6.76 8.65 -12.69
N GLN A 229 -7.71 9.56 -12.47
CA GLN A 229 -7.52 10.71 -11.58
C GLN A 229 -7.15 10.31 -10.15
N TRP A 230 -7.76 9.26 -9.61
CA TRP A 230 -7.37 8.71 -8.30
C TRP A 230 -5.90 8.30 -8.28
N SER A 231 -5.41 7.73 -9.36
CA SER A 231 -4.06 7.14 -9.38
C SER A 231 -2.95 8.17 -9.66
N ILE A 232 -3.21 9.19 -10.50
CA ILE A 232 -2.19 10.14 -10.95
C ILE A 232 -2.44 11.60 -10.53
N GLY A 233 -3.51 11.89 -9.78
CA GLY A 233 -3.86 13.23 -9.32
C GLY A 233 -4.75 13.98 -10.31
N GLN A 234 -4.78 15.31 -10.19
CA GLN A 234 -5.66 16.14 -11.01
C GLN A 234 -5.36 16.02 -12.51
N LEU A 235 -6.43 15.99 -13.29
CA LEU A 235 -6.40 15.93 -14.76
C LEU A 235 -6.76 17.30 -15.34
N THR A 236 -6.06 17.69 -16.38
CA THR A 236 -6.44 18.85 -17.20
C THR A 236 -7.61 18.50 -18.12
N ASP A 237 -8.34 19.52 -18.60
CA ASP A 237 -9.43 19.30 -19.55
C ASP A 237 -8.97 18.57 -20.82
N GLN A 238 -7.75 18.85 -21.29
CA GLN A 238 -7.18 18.18 -22.45
C GLN A 238 -6.94 16.68 -22.18
N GLU A 239 -6.46 16.33 -21.00
CA GLU A 239 -6.24 14.93 -20.60
C GLU A 239 -7.58 14.20 -20.45
N ILE A 240 -8.60 14.86 -19.89
CA ILE A 240 -9.96 14.31 -19.79
C ILE A 240 -10.52 14.02 -21.19
N GLN A 241 -10.36 14.93 -22.17
CA GLN A 241 -10.79 14.68 -23.54
C GLN A 241 -10.04 13.51 -24.18
N LYS A 242 -8.75 13.40 -23.96
CA LYS A 242 -7.96 12.25 -24.43
C LYS A 242 -8.45 10.94 -23.79
N LEU A 243 -8.71 10.92 -22.47
CA LEU A 243 -9.22 9.72 -21.79
C LEU A 243 -10.60 9.31 -22.32
N LYS A 244 -11.50 10.26 -22.63
CA LYS A 244 -12.78 9.96 -23.28
C LYS A 244 -12.57 9.31 -24.65
N ALA A 245 -11.66 9.86 -25.46
CA ALA A 245 -11.32 9.29 -26.77
C ALA A 245 -10.70 7.89 -26.64
N TYR A 246 -9.82 7.69 -25.67
CA TYR A 246 -9.24 6.37 -25.36
C TYR A 246 -10.34 5.37 -24.97
N TYR A 247 -11.24 5.74 -24.06
CA TYR A 247 -12.34 4.89 -23.61
C TYR A 247 -13.28 4.51 -24.78
N ALA A 248 -13.60 5.45 -25.68
CA ALA A 248 -14.45 5.19 -26.84
C ALA A 248 -13.86 4.13 -27.79
N THR A 249 -12.52 4.03 -27.87
CA THR A 249 -11.83 3.03 -28.68
C THR A 249 -11.57 1.70 -27.95
N HIS A 250 -11.86 1.64 -26.64
CA HIS A 250 -11.68 0.46 -25.78
C HIS A 250 -12.99 0.08 -25.07
N PRO A 251 -14.02 -0.38 -25.83
CA PRO A 251 -15.38 -0.54 -25.31
C PRO A 251 -15.54 -1.63 -24.25
N ASN A 252 -14.56 -2.51 -24.09
CA ASN A 252 -14.57 -3.61 -23.13
C ASN A 252 -13.60 -3.38 -21.94
N LEU A 253 -13.22 -2.12 -21.70
CA LEU A 253 -12.30 -1.81 -20.61
C LEU A 253 -12.93 -2.16 -19.25
N THR A 254 -12.24 -2.99 -18.47
CA THR A 254 -12.66 -3.44 -17.14
C THR A 254 -11.82 -2.84 -16.03
N SER A 255 -10.63 -2.32 -16.36
CA SER A 255 -9.73 -1.71 -15.40
C SER A 255 -8.77 -0.72 -16.08
N ALA A 256 -8.58 0.45 -15.48
CA ALA A 256 -7.52 1.39 -15.87
C ALA A 256 -6.12 0.93 -15.40
N ARG A 257 -6.03 -0.12 -14.59
CA ARG A 257 -4.79 -0.58 -13.92
C ARG A 257 -4.17 -1.82 -14.56
N GLY A 258 -4.74 -2.29 -15.68
CA GLY A 258 -4.43 -3.61 -16.24
C GLY A 258 -5.16 -4.74 -15.51
N GLU A 259 -5.05 -5.95 -16.02
CA GLU A 259 -5.79 -7.12 -15.55
C GLU A 259 -5.28 -7.64 -14.20
N PHE A 260 -3.96 -7.60 -14.01
CA PHE A 260 -3.30 -8.09 -12.79
C PHE A 260 -2.47 -7.01 -12.14
N LYS A 261 -2.37 -7.06 -10.81
CA LYS A 261 -1.46 -6.24 -10.02
C LYS A 261 -0.60 -7.15 -9.18
N THR A 262 0.71 -7.00 -9.31
CA THR A 262 1.68 -7.74 -8.52
C THR A 262 2.22 -6.86 -7.39
N TRP A 263 2.23 -7.42 -6.19
CA TRP A 263 2.82 -6.80 -5.01
C TRP A 263 4.02 -7.61 -4.56
N ALA A 264 5.14 -6.96 -4.35
CA ALA A 264 6.27 -7.58 -3.68
C ALA A 264 5.97 -7.65 -2.18
N PHE A 265 5.88 -8.86 -1.66
CA PHE A 265 5.79 -9.15 -0.24
C PHE A 265 7.21 -9.22 0.32
N VAL A 266 7.61 -8.20 1.05
CA VAL A 266 8.94 -8.08 1.66
C VAL A 266 8.82 -8.39 3.14
N SER A 267 9.65 -9.30 3.64
CA SER A 267 9.66 -9.69 5.05
C SER A 267 11.06 -9.80 5.60
N TRP A 268 11.23 -9.48 6.88
CA TRP A 268 12.50 -9.67 7.60
C TRP A 268 12.26 -9.94 9.06
N LYS A 269 13.20 -10.66 9.68
CA LYS A 269 13.21 -10.97 11.11
C LYS A 269 14.13 -9.98 11.85
N LYS A 270 13.79 -9.77 13.12
CA LYS A 270 14.58 -8.93 14.04
C LYS A 270 15.65 -9.76 14.73
#